data_3772c0e6cc79c0ae26b7b1a9671be5d3
#
_entry.id   3772c0e6cc79c0ae26b7b1a9671be5d3
#
_cell.length_a   1.000
_cell.length_b   1.000
_cell.length_c   1.000
_cell.angle_alpha   90.00
_cell.angle_beta   90.00
_cell.angle_gamma   90.00
#
_symmetry.space_group_name_H-M   'P 1'
#
loop_
_entity.id
_entity.type
_entity.pdbx_description
1 polymer ?
#
loop_
_entity_poly.entity_id
_entity_poly.type
_entity_poly.pdbx_seq_one_letter_code
_entity_poly.pdbx_strand_id
1 'polypeptide(L)'
;MEQEGEQLKSEIAAKLDLSVIRYSRVWEDCDILCRGLDIQPSDVVLSITSSGDNVLNVLLKKPKKIYAVDMSLAQNALLELKLGAIRISLPHDEFLQLLGEAPSTKRLVLYESVKPSLPKYAQEFWDSNLSVIESSIANEGRLEKYVKVFNEKHLPKVVSSELLDAFFESQSIEEQRKAFNQFPLKELKDLTSWYFSRKQLERGRSEAQFEHVKMDSDEVGEALAKRYFVVAENIPAHDNFYFSLFNRGMKGYDPANKPNFAAPYLAKDNYEELKGLIDRVVVCTSTIEEQVKQIPLGTVTKANLSDIFEYTSEELCCGICESLASVMAPGGRIAYWELLNTRPAPSSVFHYHEKLSKELHAEDRVFYYKSFNVYEKK
;
A
#
# COMPACT_ATOMS: atom_id res chain seq x y z
N MET A 1 21.08 17.96 -10.64
CA MET A 1 19.97 17.91 -9.66
C MET A 1 18.64 18.45 -10.17
N GLU A 2 18.54 19.68 -10.73
CA GLU A 2 17.29 20.13 -11.38
C GLU A 2 16.94 19.33 -12.63
N GLN A 3 17.91 19.01 -13.47
CA GLN A 3 17.72 18.17 -14.66
C GLN A 3 17.35 16.73 -14.34
N GLU A 4 17.83 16.18 -13.23
CA GLU A 4 17.54 14.79 -12.81
C GLU A 4 16.11 14.64 -12.26
N GLY A 5 15.61 15.60 -11.49
CA GLY A 5 14.22 15.60 -11.01
C GLY A 5 13.19 15.80 -12.14
N GLU A 6 13.51 16.63 -13.15
CA GLU A 6 12.71 16.77 -14.37
C GLU A 6 12.77 15.49 -15.23
N GLN A 7 13.92 14.82 -15.30
CA GLN A 7 14.09 13.56 -16.03
C GLN A 7 13.28 12.44 -15.40
N LEU A 8 13.29 12.29 -14.06
CA LEU A 8 12.45 11.32 -13.35
C LEU A 8 10.97 11.56 -13.59
N LYS A 9 10.53 12.82 -13.43
CA LYS A 9 9.14 13.21 -13.65
C LYS A 9 8.71 12.92 -15.09
N SER A 10 9.61 13.12 -16.07
CA SER A 10 9.35 12.81 -17.47
C SER A 10 9.34 11.31 -17.75
N GLU A 11 10.24 10.52 -17.16
CA GLU A 11 10.31 9.07 -17.36
C GLU A 11 9.12 8.34 -16.75
N ILE A 12 8.76 8.64 -15.50
CA ILE A 12 7.63 8.01 -14.83
C ILE A 12 6.30 8.53 -15.39
N ALA A 13 6.14 9.85 -15.56
CA ALA A 13 4.90 10.44 -16.08
C ALA A 13 4.62 10.05 -17.53
N ALA A 14 5.65 9.81 -18.35
CA ALA A 14 5.49 9.32 -19.72
C ALA A 14 5.03 7.86 -19.78
N LYS A 15 5.25 7.08 -18.72
CA LYS A 15 5.01 5.62 -18.68
C LYS A 15 3.82 5.23 -17.82
N LEU A 16 3.38 6.11 -16.90
CA LEU A 16 2.29 5.86 -15.98
C LEU A 16 1.15 6.85 -16.20
N ASP A 17 -0.07 6.31 -16.31
CA ASP A 17 -1.25 7.15 -16.20
C ASP A 17 -1.46 7.55 -14.72
N LEU A 18 -1.06 8.78 -14.39
CA LEU A 18 -1.18 9.36 -13.06
C LEU A 18 -2.54 10.05 -12.84
N SER A 19 -3.41 10.04 -13.84
CA SER A 19 -4.75 10.65 -13.78
C SER A 19 -5.82 9.72 -13.23
N VAL A 20 -5.51 8.43 -13.04
CA VAL A 20 -6.42 7.40 -12.54
C VAL A 20 -5.97 6.84 -11.20
N ILE A 21 -6.92 6.32 -10.41
CA ILE A 21 -6.60 5.58 -9.18
C ILE A 21 -5.98 4.25 -9.56
N ARG A 22 -4.70 4.10 -9.27
CA ARG A 22 -3.95 2.86 -9.53
C ARG A 22 -4.15 1.84 -8.41
N TYR A 23 -4.13 2.33 -7.18
CA TYR A 23 -4.30 1.57 -5.95
C TYR A 23 -5.39 2.22 -5.12
N SER A 24 -6.45 1.50 -4.82
CA SER A 24 -7.50 1.97 -3.91
C SER A 24 -7.14 1.68 -2.45
N ARG A 25 -6.28 0.69 -2.23
CA ARG A 25 -5.75 0.25 -0.93
C ARG A 25 -4.24 0.12 -1.00
N VAL A 26 -3.57 0.18 0.14
CA VAL A 26 -2.16 -0.19 0.25
C VAL A 26 -2.05 -1.70 0.48
N TRP A 27 -1.27 -2.36 -0.36
CA TRP A 27 -0.94 -3.78 -0.24
C TRP A 27 0.44 -3.96 0.40
N GLU A 28 0.63 -3.33 1.56
CA GLU A 28 1.85 -3.32 2.37
C GLU A 28 1.47 -3.44 3.83
N ASP A 29 2.18 -4.28 4.59
CA ASP A 29 1.84 -4.50 5.99
C ASP A 29 2.22 -3.30 6.87
N CYS A 30 1.21 -2.57 7.30
CA CYS A 30 1.39 -1.35 8.11
C CYS A 30 1.99 -1.63 9.49
N ASP A 31 1.86 -2.84 10.04
CA ASP A 31 2.45 -3.18 11.34
C ASP A 31 3.97 -3.25 11.24
N ILE A 32 4.49 -4.02 10.27
CA ILE A 32 5.94 -4.11 10.06
C ILE A 32 6.53 -2.76 9.65
N LEU A 33 5.78 -1.93 8.89
CA LEU A 33 6.19 -0.56 8.57
C LEU A 33 6.39 0.27 9.84
N CYS A 34 5.38 0.32 10.71
CA CYS A 34 5.44 1.11 11.94
C CYS A 34 6.55 0.62 12.89
N ARG A 35 6.74 -0.70 12.99
CA ARG A 35 7.80 -1.32 13.79
C ARG A 35 9.19 -1.06 13.21
N GLY A 36 9.34 -1.16 11.90
CA GLY A 36 10.61 -0.88 11.22
C GLY A 36 11.06 0.56 11.37
N LEU A 37 10.15 1.49 11.18
CA LEU A 37 10.40 2.92 11.37
C LEU A 37 10.51 3.31 12.84
N ASP A 38 9.94 2.55 13.78
CA ASP A 38 9.93 2.88 15.22
C ASP A 38 9.44 4.32 15.46
N ILE A 39 8.20 4.58 15.04
CA ILE A 39 7.65 5.95 15.00
C ILE A 39 7.32 6.44 16.40
N GLN A 40 7.82 7.64 16.74
CA GLN A 40 7.62 8.32 18.01
C GLN A 40 6.84 9.62 17.82
N PRO A 41 6.18 10.16 18.87
CA PRO A 41 5.41 11.41 18.79
C PRO A 41 6.21 12.66 18.39
N SER A 42 7.53 12.63 18.54
CA SER A 42 8.43 13.73 18.11
C SER A 42 8.78 13.67 16.63
N ASP A 43 8.48 12.55 15.95
CA ASP A 43 8.94 12.31 14.58
C ASP A 43 8.24 13.19 13.54
N VAL A 44 8.98 13.55 12.54
CA VAL A 44 8.49 14.11 11.29
C VAL A 44 8.68 13.05 10.20
N VAL A 45 7.59 12.60 9.63
CA VAL A 45 7.56 11.50 8.67
C VAL A 45 7.38 12.05 7.26
N LEU A 46 8.17 11.54 6.30
CA LEU A 46 7.85 11.63 4.87
C LEU A 46 7.30 10.28 4.44
N SER A 47 6.13 10.26 3.81
CA SER A 47 5.51 9.00 3.35
C SER A 47 5.04 9.15 1.91
N ILE A 48 5.33 8.16 1.08
CA ILE A 48 4.63 8.02 -0.19
C ILE A 48 3.13 7.91 0.11
N THR A 49 2.31 8.69 -0.61
CA THR A 49 0.86 8.73 -0.40
C THR A 49 0.21 7.39 -0.76
N SER A 50 0.50 6.86 -1.96
CA SER A 50 -0.17 5.68 -2.50
C SER A 50 -1.71 5.83 -2.36
N SER A 51 -2.43 4.93 -1.69
CA SER A 51 -3.86 5.12 -1.40
C SER A 51 -4.15 5.96 -0.16
N GLY A 52 -3.13 6.38 0.58
CA GLY A 52 -3.25 7.10 1.86
C GLY A 52 -3.40 6.20 3.09
N ASP A 53 -3.55 4.88 2.93
CA ASP A 53 -3.77 3.97 4.06
C ASP A 53 -2.58 3.97 5.02
N ASN A 54 -1.35 3.84 4.51
CA ASN A 54 -0.16 3.90 5.35
C ASN A 54 0.06 5.28 5.97
N VAL A 55 -0.35 6.37 5.30
CA VAL A 55 -0.33 7.71 5.90
C VAL A 55 -1.23 7.76 7.14
N LEU A 56 -2.46 7.25 7.03
CA LEU A 56 -3.42 7.23 8.15
C LEU A 56 -3.00 6.23 9.25
N ASN A 57 -2.46 5.05 8.88
CA ASN A 57 -1.96 4.08 9.85
C ASN A 57 -0.74 4.59 10.62
N VAL A 58 0.17 5.29 9.95
CA VAL A 58 1.32 5.98 10.56
C VAL A 58 0.84 7.13 11.45
N LEU A 59 -0.21 7.86 11.05
CA LEU A 59 -0.77 8.96 11.83
C LEU A 59 -1.30 8.49 13.21
N LEU A 60 -1.80 7.26 13.31
CA LEU A 60 -2.19 6.63 14.57
C LEU A 60 -1.02 6.46 15.58
N LYS A 61 0.23 6.49 15.12
CA LYS A 61 1.41 6.55 16.01
C LYS A 61 1.68 7.96 16.54
N LYS A 62 0.84 8.93 16.17
CA LYS A 62 0.86 10.34 16.62
C LYS A 62 2.14 11.11 16.32
N PRO A 63 2.80 10.92 15.17
CA PRO A 63 3.98 11.71 14.83
C PRO A 63 3.64 13.20 14.88
N LYS A 64 4.66 14.03 15.01
CA LYS A 64 4.52 15.49 15.01
C LYS A 64 3.96 16.02 13.69
N LYS A 65 4.38 15.42 12.57
CA LYS A 65 3.97 15.81 11.22
C LYS A 65 4.19 14.68 10.23
N ILE A 66 3.35 14.62 9.19
CA ILE A 66 3.54 13.75 8.03
C ILE A 66 3.49 14.59 6.75
N TYR A 67 4.51 14.47 5.91
CA TYR A 67 4.48 14.89 4.52
C TYR A 67 4.07 13.67 3.68
N ALA A 68 2.85 13.69 3.14
CA ALA A 68 2.35 12.67 2.22
C ALA A 68 2.66 13.12 0.79
N VAL A 69 3.58 12.44 0.13
CA VAL A 69 4.15 12.85 -1.16
C VAL A 69 3.80 11.84 -2.23
N ASP A 70 3.22 12.29 -3.33
CA ASP A 70 2.97 11.46 -4.51
C ASP A 70 2.96 12.33 -5.76
N MET A 71 3.46 11.78 -6.86
CA MET A 71 3.37 12.44 -8.17
C MET A 71 1.96 12.36 -8.76
N SER A 72 1.17 11.36 -8.34
CA SER A 72 -0.19 11.14 -8.82
C SER A 72 -1.18 12.03 -8.10
N LEU A 73 -1.76 12.96 -8.85
CA LEU A 73 -2.86 13.79 -8.37
C LEU A 73 -4.06 12.93 -7.95
N ALA A 74 -4.33 11.83 -8.66
CA ALA A 74 -5.42 10.91 -8.35
C ALA A 74 -5.24 10.22 -6.99
N GLN A 75 -4.01 9.77 -6.67
CA GLN A 75 -3.71 9.16 -5.37
C GLN A 75 -3.79 10.18 -4.23
N ASN A 76 -3.29 11.41 -4.45
CA ASN A 76 -3.44 12.49 -3.48
C ASN A 76 -4.92 12.90 -3.30
N ALA A 77 -5.71 12.95 -4.36
CA ALA A 77 -7.15 13.20 -4.27
C ALA A 77 -7.89 12.12 -3.46
N LEU A 78 -7.42 10.85 -3.53
CA LEU A 78 -7.96 9.78 -2.70
C LEU A 78 -7.65 9.98 -1.21
N LEU A 79 -6.42 10.36 -0.88
CA LEU A 79 -6.07 10.71 0.51
C LEU A 79 -6.87 11.93 0.99
N GLU A 80 -6.99 12.99 0.17
CA GLU A 80 -7.79 14.17 0.53
C GLU A 80 -9.26 13.83 0.78
N LEU A 81 -9.85 12.91 0.02
CA LEU A 81 -11.22 12.45 0.28
C LEU A 81 -11.34 11.81 1.68
N LYS A 82 -10.38 10.96 2.05
CA LYS A 82 -10.32 10.33 3.38
C LYS A 82 -10.15 11.38 4.48
N LEU A 83 -9.20 12.31 4.31
CA LEU A 83 -8.96 13.40 5.26
C LEU A 83 -10.17 14.35 5.36
N GLY A 84 -10.82 14.67 4.23
CA GLY A 84 -12.01 15.51 4.18
C GLY A 84 -13.19 14.90 4.93
N ALA A 85 -13.44 13.60 4.74
CA ALA A 85 -14.47 12.88 5.46
C ALA A 85 -14.22 12.86 6.98
N ILE A 86 -12.97 12.65 7.40
CA ILE A 86 -12.58 12.70 8.82
C ILE A 86 -12.75 14.14 9.36
N ARG A 87 -12.34 15.16 8.59
CA ARG A 87 -12.39 16.60 8.97
C ARG A 87 -13.81 17.06 9.26
N ILE A 88 -14.79 16.65 8.48
CA ILE A 88 -16.21 16.97 8.74
C ILE A 88 -16.84 16.05 9.80
N SER A 89 -16.05 15.15 10.40
CA SER A 89 -16.53 14.15 11.36
C SER A 89 -17.66 13.30 10.80
N LEU A 90 -17.55 12.88 9.52
CA LEU A 90 -18.53 11.98 8.92
C LEU A 90 -18.75 10.77 9.85
N PRO A 91 -19.97 10.29 10.12
CA PRO A 91 -20.17 9.09 10.93
C PRO A 91 -19.34 7.91 10.42
N HIS A 92 -18.79 7.10 11.32
CA HIS A 92 -17.86 6.02 10.96
C HIS A 92 -18.45 5.03 9.93
N ASP A 93 -19.70 4.64 10.09
CA ASP A 93 -20.42 3.77 9.14
C ASP A 93 -20.58 4.43 7.76
N GLU A 94 -20.84 5.73 7.72
CA GLU A 94 -20.91 6.51 6.49
C GLU A 94 -19.52 6.68 5.84
N PHE A 95 -18.47 6.83 6.64
CA PHE A 95 -17.09 6.82 6.15
C PHE A 95 -16.75 5.51 5.44
N LEU A 96 -17.07 4.36 6.05
CA LEU A 96 -16.89 3.05 5.42
C LEU A 96 -17.72 2.91 4.14
N GLN A 97 -18.97 3.40 4.15
CA GLN A 97 -19.84 3.39 2.98
C GLN A 97 -19.28 4.25 1.85
N LEU A 98 -18.82 5.47 2.14
CA LEU A 98 -18.23 6.38 1.14
C LEU A 98 -17.03 5.74 0.43
N LEU A 99 -16.13 5.12 1.19
CA LEU A 99 -14.95 4.47 0.63
C LEU A 99 -15.27 3.17 -0.11
N GLY A 100 -16.46 2.59 0.10
CA GLY A 100 -16.83 1.29 -0.46
C GLY A 100 -16.35 0.10 0.37
N GLU A 101 -15.95 0.35 1.63
CA GLU A 101 -15.61 -0.67 2.63
C GLU A 101 -16.85 -1.34 3.23
N ALA A 102 -18.02 -0.72 3.04
CA ALA A 102 -19.32 -1.24 3.38
C ALA A 102 -20.31 -1.02 2.22
N PRO A 103 -21.37 -1.87 2.08
CA PRO A 103 -22.41 -1.68 1.09
C PRO A 103 -23.13 -0.34 1.26
N SER A 104 -23.42 0.37 0.17
CA SER A 104 -24.20 1.61 0.19
C SER A 104 -24.77 1.95 -1.17
N THR A 105 -25.94 2.60 -1.17
CA THR A 105 -26.54 3.28 -2.33
C THR A 105 -26.42 4.81 -2.21
N LYS A 106 -25.78 5.33 -1.16
CA LYS A 106 -25.72 6.76 -0.82
C LYS A 106 -24.36 7.40 -1.09
N ARG A 107 -23.41 6.72 -1.71
CA ARG A 107 -22.02 7.19 -1.83
C ARG A 107 -21.90 8.57 -2.47
N LEU A 108 -22.66 8.86 -3.52
CA LEU A 108 -22.68 10.20 -4.14
C LEU A 108 -23.19 11.27 -3.19
N VAL A 109 -24.24 10.99 -2.41
CA VAL A 109 -24.74 11.93 -1.39
C VAL A 109 -23.72 12.17 -0.31
N LEU A 110 -23.01 11.12 0.15
CA LEU A 110 -21.93 11.25 1.13
C LEU A 110 -20.76 12.05 0.56
N TYR A 111 -20.39 11.83 -0.70
CA TYR A 111 -19.39 12.64 -1.38
C TYR A 111 -19.77 14.12 -1.42
N GLU A 112 -20.99 14.46 -1.82
CA GLU A 112 -21.44 15.85 -1.85
C GLU A 112 -21.35 16.54 -0.48
N SER A 113 -21.52 15.80 0.62
CA SER A 113 -21.34 16.34 1.98
C SER A 113 -19.87 16.58 2.33
N VAL A 114 -18.95 15.74 1.81
CA VAL A 114 -17.51 15.86 2.06
C VAL A 114 -16.85 16.88 1.14
N LYS A 115 -17.33 17.01 -0.09
CA LYS A 115 -16.74 17.84 -1.15
C LYS A 115 -16.36 19.26 -0.74
N PRO A 116 -17.16 20.05 0.02
CA PRO A 116 -16.76 21.40 0.44
C PRO A 116 -15.51 21.44 1.32
N SER A 117 -15.12 20.32 1.95
CA SER A 117 -13.93 20.22 2.79
C SER A 117 -12.65 19.87 2.02
N LEU A 118 -12.78 19.53 0.74
CA LEU A 118 -11.67 19.12 -0.11
C LEU A 118 -10.97 20.33 -0.75
N PRO A 119 -9.66 20.27 -1.01
CA PRO A 119 -9.01 21.25 -1.86
C PRO A 119 -9.55 21.19 -3.30
N LYS A 120 -9.46 22.30 -4.01
CA LYS A 120 -10.09 22.46 -5.34
C LYS A 120 -9.69 21.37 -6.33
N TYR A 121 -8.40 21.00 -6.40
CA TYR A 121 -7.94 19.97 -7.32
C TYR A 121 -8.57 18.59 -7.04
N ALA A 122 -8.82 18.26 -5.75
CA ALA A 122 -9.46 17.01 -5.37
C ALA A 122 -10.96 17.03 -5.69
N GLN A 123 -11.63 18.19 -5.54
CA GLN A 123 -13.02 18.35 -5.99
C GLN A 123 -13.12 18.13 -7.51
N GLU A 124 -12.27 18.79 -8.30
CA GLU A 124 -12.24 18.66 -9.77
C GLU A 124 -11.96 17.22 -10.21
N PHE A 125 -11.04 16.53 -9.53
CA PHE A 125 -10.76 15.11 -9.79
C PHE A 125 -11.99 14.24 -9.53
N TRP A 126 -12.61 14.35 -8.35
CA TRP A 126 -13.75 13.52 -7.98
C TRP A 126 -15.02 13.83 -8.78
N ASP A 127 -15.27 15.10 -9.10
CA ASP A 127 -16.38 15.51 -9.99
C ASP A 127 -16.27 14.87 -11.37
N SER A 128 -15.04 14.68 -11.85
CA SER A 128 -14.77 14.00 -13.12
C SER A 128 -14.81 12.48 -13.02
N ASN A 129 -14.88 11.91 -11.80
CA ASN A 129 -14.79 10.47 -11.53
C ASN A 129 -15.93 9.96 -10.63
N LEU A 130 -17.14 10.54 -10.72
CA LEU A 130 -18.28 10.17 -9.89
C LEU A 130 -18.66 8.69 -9.98
N SER A 131 -18.46 8.06 -11.14
CA SER A 131 -18.72 6.62 -11.33
C SER A 131 -17.84 5.73 -10.44
N VAL A 132 -16.62 6.17 -10.11
CA VAL A 132 -15.71 5.47 -9.19
C VAL A 132 -16.28 5.49 -7.77
N ILE A 133 -16.82 6.64 -7.34
CA ILE A 133 -17.49 6.77 -6.04
C ILE A 133 -18.74 5.89 -6.00
N GLU A 134 -19.58 5.98 -7.02
CA GLU A 134 -20.86 5.26 -7.08
C GLU A 134 -20.64 3.74 -7.01
N SER A 135 -19.68 3.21 -7.77
CA SER A 135 -19.40 1.78 -7.80
C SER A 135 -18.80 1.26 -6.49
N SER A 136 -17.66 1.76 -6.06
CA SER A 136 -16.97 1.48 -4.79
C SER A 136 -15.50 1.85 -4.92
N ILE A 137 -15.07 2.95 -4.35
CA ILE A 137 -13.67 3.40 -4.43
C ILE A 137 -12.69 2.28 -4.08
N ALA A 138 -12.96 1.54 -3.00
CA ALA A 138 -12.11 0.45 -2.49
C ALA A 138 -11.86 -0.70 -3.49
N ASN A 139 -12.67 -0.82 -4.55
CA ASN A 139 -12.57 -1.89 -5.55
C ASN A 139 -12.26 -1.38 -6.97
N GLU A 140 -12.06 -0.07 -7.14
CA GLU A 140 -11.91 0.55 -8.46
C GLU A 140 -10.46 0.77 -8.87
N GLY A 141 -9.49 0.64 -7.97
CA GLY A 141 -8.08 0.66 -8.32
C GLY A 141 -7.72 -0.42 -9.34
N ARG A 142 -6.72 -0.12 -10.14
CA ARG A 142 -6.27 -1.05 -11.19
C ARG A 142 -5.84 -2.40 -10.61
N LEU A 143 -5.11 -2.37 -9.48
CA LEU A 143 -4.68 -3.59 -8.80
C LEU A 143 -5.87 -4.33 -8.17
N GLU A 144 -6.82 -3.61 -7.56
CA GLU A 144 -8.01 -4.21 -6.95
C GLU A 144 -8.89 -4.91 -8.00
N LYS A 145 -9.04 -4.31 -9.18
CA LYS A 145 -9.73 -4.96 -10.33
C LYS A 145 -9.03 -6.25 -10.77
N TYR A 146 -7.70 -6.26 -10.78
CA TYR A 146 -6.92 -7.45 -11.07
C TYR A 146 -7.14 -8.52 -10.00
N VAL A 147 -7.04 -8.17 -8.71
CA VAL A 147 -7.30 -9.10 -7.59
C VAL A 147 -8.73 -9.66 -7.65
N LYS A 148 -9.72 -8.82 -7.96
CA LYS A 148 -11.13 -9.23 -8.11
C LYS A 148 -11.29 -10.29 -9.21
N VAL A 149 -10.62 -10.13 -10.34
CA VAL A 149 -10.65 -11.15 -11.41
C VAL A 149 -10.07 -12.49 -10.92
N PHE A 150 -9.01 -12.48 -10.10
CA PHE A 150 -8.46 -13.70 -9.53
C PHE A 150 -9.48 -14.41 -8.64
N ASN A 151 -10.00 -13.73 -7.63
CA ASN A 151 -10.85 -14.36 -6.61
C ASN A 151 -12.26 -14.68 -7.10
N GLU A 152 -12.81 -13.97 -8.11
CA GLU A 152 -14.14 -14.25 -8.65
C GLU A 152 -14.14 -15.22 -9.83
N LYS A 153 -13.08 -15.22 -10.66
CA LYS A 153 -13.12 -15.93 -11.95
C LYS A 153 -12.12 -17.09 -12.06
N HIS A 154 -11.02 -17.03 -11.34
CA HIS A 154 -9.94 -18.03 -11.51
C HIS A 154 -9.83 -18.96 -10.31
N LEU A 155 -9.69 -18.45 -9.11
CA LEU A 155 -9.52 -19.25 -7.90
C LEU A 155 -10.69 -20.24 -7.65
N PRO A 156 -11.98 -19.87 -7.85
CA PRO A 156 -13.10 -20.80 -7.62
C PRO A 156 -13.14 -22.02 -8.56
N LYS A 157 -12.36 -22.00 -9.64
CA LYS A 157 -12.22 -23.18 -10.53
C LYS A 157 -11.24 -24.22 -9.97
N VAL A 158 -10.44 -23.85 -8.98
CA VAL A 158 -9.39 -24.68 -8.38
C VAL A 158 -9.69 -24.98 -6.92
N VAL A 159 -10.08 -23.98 -6.13
CA VAL A 159 -10.34 -24.13 -4.69
C VAL A 159 -11.79 -23.76 -4.39
N SER A 160 -12.51 -24.67 -3.73
CA SER A 160 -13.91 -24.41 -3.36
C SER A 160 -14.03 -23.41 -2.22
N SER A 161 -15.22 -22.80 -2.07
CA SER A 161 -15.48 -21.85 -1.00
C SER A 161 -15.35 -22.47 0.38
N GLU A 162 -15.75 -23.74 0.53
CA GLU A 162 -15.69 -24.48 1.80
C GLU A 162 -14.25 -24.70 2.26
N LEU A 163 -13.36 -25.02 1.31
CA LEU A 163 -11.92 -25.16 1.60
C LEU A 163 -11.29 -23.82 2.00
N LEU A 164 -11.65 -22.74 1.29
CA LEU A 164 -11.19 -21.39 1.65
C LEU A 164 -11.71 -20.95 3.02
N ASP A 165 -12.99 -21.20 3.31
CA ASP A 165 -13.57 -20.84 4.61
C ASP A 165 -12.87 -21.63 5.73
N ALA A 166 -12.67 -22.97 5.58
CA ALA A 166 -11.93 -23.77 6.55
C ALA A 166 -10.49 -23.30 6.78
N PHE A 167 -9.81 -22.84 5.71
CA PHE A 167 -8.47 -22.27 5.81
C PHE A 167 -8.45 -20.97 6.62
N PHE A 168 -9.34 -20.02 6.32
CA PHE A 168 -9.38 -18.71 6.97
C PHE A 168 -10.02 -18.74 8.38
N GLU A 169 -10.75 -19.79 8.72
CA GLU A 169 -11.33 -20.00 10.06
C GLU A 169 -10.40 -20.76 11.02
N SER A 170 -9.27 -21.27 10.53
CA SER A 170 -8.29 -21.98 11.35
C SER A 170 -7.76 -21.10 12.48
N GLN A 171 -7.70 -21.63 13.70
CA GLN A 171 -7.27 -20.88 14.89
C GLN A 171 -5.78 -21.07 15.22
N SER A 172 -5.09 -21.96 14.51
CA SER A 172 -3.65 -22.21 14.66
C SER A 172 -3.00 -22.48 13.30
N ILE A 173 -1.67 -22.30 13.24
CA ILE A 173 -0.89 -22.62 12.04
C ILE A 173 -0.97 -24.11 11.69
N GLU A 174 -1.07 -25.00 12.68
CA GLU A 174 -1.23 -26.43 12.46
C GLU A 174 -2.57 -26.77 11.81
N GLU A 175 -3.66 -26.17 12.26
CA GLU A 175 -4.98 -26.30 11.63
C GLU A 175 -4.98 -25.70 10.23
N GLN A 176 -4.41 -24.52 10.06
CA GLN A 176 -4.28 -23.84 8.78
C GLN A 176 -3.53 -24.70 7.75
N ARG A 177 -2.39 -25.30 8.13
CA ARG A 177 -1.64 -26.22 7.27
C ARG A 177 -2.43 -27.47 6.91
N LYS A 178 -3.21 -28.02 7.86
CA LYS A 178 -4.10 -29.16 7.58
C LYS A 178 -5.18 -28.79 6.56
N ALA A 179 -5.81 -27.61 6.72
CA ALA A 179 -6.80 -27.11 5.77
C ALA A 179 -6.16 -26.83 4.41
N PHE A 180 -4.99 -26.19 4.37
CA PHE A 180 -4.27 -25.89 3.14
C PHE A 180 -3.86 -27.15 2.37
N ASN A 181 -3.47 -28.21 3.06
CA ASN A 181 -3.13 -29.49 2.45
C ASN A 181 -4.34 -30.24 1.82
N GLN A 182 -5.58 -29.76 2.05
CA GLN A 182 -6.77 -30.25 1.34
C GLN A 182 -6.98 -29.55 0.01
N PHE A 183 -6.26 -28.45 -0.27
CA PHE A 183 -6.35 -27.77 -1.55
C PHE A 183 -5.71 -28.62 -2.65
N PRO A 184 -6.16 -28.52 -3.89
CA PRO A 184 -5.48 -29.10 -5.05
C PRO A 184 -4.19 -28.30 -5.33
N LEU A 185 -3.14 -28.57 -4.51
CA LEU A 185 -1.93 -27.75 -4.41
C LEU A 185 -1.18 -27.61 -5.75
N LYS A 186 -1.22 -28.67 -6.58
CA LYS A 186 -0.58 -28.64 -7.91
C LYS A 186 -1.30 -27.63 -8.81
N GLU A 187 -2.62 -27.76 -8.92
CA GLU A 187 -3.46 -26.89 -9.75
C GLU A 187 -3.44 -25.44 -9.24
N LEU A 188 -3.38 -25.25 -7.91
CA LEU A 188 -3.23 -23.94 -7.30
C LEU A 188 -1.88 -23.32 -7.61
N LYS A 189 -0.80 -24.10 -7.60
CA LYS A 189 0.53 -23.65 -7.98
C LYS A 189 0.56 -23.27 -9.46
N ASP A 190 0.01 -24.10 -10.33
CA ASP A 190 -0.05 -23.83 -11.78
C ASP A 190 -0.87 -22.56 -12.03
N LEU A 191 -2.03 -22.40 -11.36
CA LEU A 191 -2.85 -21.19 -11.44
C LEU A 191 -2.11 -19.94 -10.97
N THR A 192 -1.49 -19.98 -9.79
CA THR A 192 -0.81 -18.82 -9.21
C THR A 192 0.42 -18.44 -10.01
N SER A 193 1.24 -19.40 -10.48
CA SER A 193 2.38 -19.14 -11.35
C SER A 193 1.95 -18.48 -12.67
N TRP A 194 0.88 -18.96 -13.29
CA TRP A 194 0.34 -18.35 -14.50
C TRP A 194 -0.23 -16.95 -14.22
N TYR A 195 -1.04 -16.79 -13.15
CA TYR A 195 -1.71 -15.52 -12.86
C TYR A 195 -0.73 -14.41 -12.46
N PHE A 196 0.36 -14.76 -11.79
CA PHE A 196 1.43 -13.82 -11.42
C PHE A 196 2.52 -13.70 -12.47
N SER A 197 2.43 -14.40 -13.61
CA SER A 197 3.39 -14.18 -14.69
C SER A 197 3.39 -12.70 -15.11
N ARG A 198 4.53 -12.19 -15.57
CA ARG A 198 4.67 -10.77 -15.96
C ARG A 198 3.52 -10.32 -16.87
N LYS A 199 3.21 -11.11 -17.92
CA LYS A 199 2.15 -10.82 -18.87
C LYS A 199 0.76 -10.63 -18.24
N GLN A 200 0.44 -11.38 -17.19
CA GLN A 200 -0.84 -11.23 -16.48
C GLN A 200 -0.79 -10.10 -15.47
N LEU A 201 0.34 -9.96 -14.77
CA LEU A 201 0.54 -8.97 -13.72
C LEU A 201 0.51 -7.52 -14.26
N GLU A 202 0.93 -7.30 -15.50
CA GLU A 202 0.84 -6.01 -16.21
C GLU A 202 -0.61 -5.50 -16.35
N ARG A 203 -1.62 -6.35 -16.16
CA ARG A 203 -3.03 -5.93 -16.11
C ARG A 203 -3.37 -5.18 -14.82
N GLY A 204 -2.77 -5.57 -13.72
CA GLY A 204 -2.96 -4.94 -12.39
C GLY A 204 -1.90 -3.90 -12.07
N ARG A 205 -0.70 -4.11 -12.60
CA ARG A 205 0.46 -3.23 -12.43
C ARG A 205 0.87 -2.63 -13.78
N SER A 206 1.65 -1.56 -13.75
CA SER A 206 2.12 -0.93 -14.98
C SER A 206 3.27 -1.72 -15.62
N GLU A 207 3.34 -1.75 -16.95
CA GLU A 207 4.50 -2.28 -17.69
C GLU A 207 5.82 -1.59 -17.27
N ALA A 208 5.77 -0.29 -16.96
CA ALA A 208 6.93 0.46 -16.47
C ALA A 208 7.57 -0.14 -15.22
N GLN A 209 6.80 -0.85 -14.38
CA GLN A 209 7.33 -1.51 -13.19
C GLN A 209 8.25 -2.70 -13.50
N PHE A 210 8.16 -3.22 -14.71
CA PHE A 210 8.98 -4.36 -15.16
C PHE A 210 10.17 -3.97 -16.03
N GLU A 211 10.38 -2.69 -16.30
CA GLU A 211 11.45 -2.20 -17.18
C GLU A 211 12.84 -2.64 -16.71
N HIS A 212 13.06 -2.62 -15.39
CA HIS A 212 14.34 -3.00 -14.78
C HIS A 212 14.38 -4.45 -14.29
N VAL A 213 13.31 -5.23 -14.51
CA VAL A 213 13.22 -6.63 -14.08
C VAL A 213 13.93 -7.52 -15.08
N LYS A 214 14.95 -8.24 -14.63
CA LYS A 214 15.77 -9.15 -15.45
C LYS A 214 15.16 -10.56 -15.59
N MET A 215 14.16 -10.89 -14.77
CA MET A 215 13.45 -12.17 -14.79
C MET A 215 12.53 -12.24 -16.01
N ASP A 216 12.41 -13.43 -16.61
CA ASP A 216 11.39 -13.65 -17.64
C ASP A 216 9.97 -13.74 -17.04
N SER A 217 8.96 -13.89 -17.91
CA SER A 217 7.55 -13.86 -17.48
C SER A 217 7.20 -14.99 -16.51
N ASP A 218 7.72 -16.18 -16.76
CA ASP A 218 7.40 -17.38 -16.00
C ASP A 218 8.18 -17.41 -14.68
N GLU A 219 9.44 -16.97 -14.68
CA GLU A 219 10.24 -16.79 -13.47
C GLU A 219 9.58 -15.82 -12.48
N VAL A 220 9.00 -14.70 -12.98
CA VAL A 220 8.21 -13.76 -12.15
C VAL A 220 7.02 -14.49 -11.52
N GLY A 221 6.28 -15.26 -12.32
CA GLY A 221 5.13 -16.01 -11.87
C GLY A 221 5.48 -17.04 -10.79
N GLU A 222 6.54 -17.82 -11.01
CA GLU A 222 7.02 -18.83 -10.05
C GLU A 222 7.49 -18.20 -8.74
N ALA A 223 8.23 -17.06 -8.81
CA ALA A 223 8.71 -16.36 -7.63
C ALA A 223 7.54 -15.86 -6.74
N LEU A 224 6.52 -15.27 -7.35
CA LEU A 224 5.34 -14.79 -6.62
C LEU A 224 4.46 -15.95 -6.11
N ALA A 225 4.27 -17.00 -6.90
CA ALA A 225 3.57 -18.19 -6.45
C ALA A 225 4.27 -18.82 -5.24
N LYS A 226 5.60 -18.92 -5.24
CA LYS A 226 6.36 -19.42 -4.09
C LYS A 226 6.09 -18.60 -2.83
N ARG A 227 6.05 -17.26 -2.94
CA ARG A 227 5.76 -16.37 -1.78
C ARG A 227 4.32 -16.52 -1.31
N TYR A 228 3.36 -16.66 -2.24
CA TYR A 228 1.97 -16.96 -1.90
C TYR A 228 1.86 -18.22 -1.03
N PHE A 229 2.55 -19.31 -1.40
CA PHE A 229 2.57 -20.55 -0.62
C PHE A 229 3.26 -20.37 0.74
N VAL A 230 4.36 -19.62 0.81
CA VAL A 230 5.06 -19.30 2.07
C VAL A 230 4.10 -18.59 3.04
N VAL A 231 3.35 -17.59 2.59
CA VAL A 231 2.36 -16.90 3.43
C VAL A 231 1.23 -17.85 3.82
N ALA A 232 0.69 -18.63 2.88
CA ALA A 232 -0.37 -19.58 3.17
C ALA A 232 0.01 -20.65 4.22
N GLU A 233 1.28 -21.03 4.29
CA GLU A 233 1.77 -22.05 5.21
C GLU A 233 2.25 -21.50 6.55
N ASN A 234 2.71 -20.24 6.63
CA ASN A 234 3.46 -19.77 7.78
C ASN A 234 2.91 -18.52 8.46
N ILE A 235 2.06 -17.75 7.79
CA ILE A 235 1.45 -16.54 8.36
C ILE A 235 0.00 -16.85 8.77
N PRO A 236 -0.43 -16.54 10.01
CA PRO A 236 -1.81 -16.77 10.43
C PRO A 236 -2.82 -16.13 9.48
N ALA A 237 -3.73 -16.95 8.93
CA ALA A 237 -4.70 -16.50 7.93
C ALA A 237 -5.93 -15.84 8.58
N HIS A 238 -6.28 -16.23 9.82
CA HIS A 238 -7.49 -15.79 10.51
C HIS A 238 -7.51 -14.30 10.86
N ASP A 239 -6.34 -13.62 10.87
CA ASP A 239 -6.19 -12.18 11.09
C ASP A 239 -5.41 -11.47 9.96
N ASN A 240 -5.16 -12.19 8.86
CA ASN A 240 -4.53 -11.65 7.67
C ASN A 240 -5.57 -11.13 6.66
N PHE A 241 -5.99 -9.88 6.84
CA PHE A 241 -6.97 -9.29 5.94
C PHE A 241 -6.45 -9.11 4.50
N TYR A 242 -5.16 -8.87 4.29
CA TYR A 242 -4.57 -8.78 2.94
C TYR A 242 -4.76 -10.09 2.17
N PHE A 243 -4.39 -11.21 2.80
CA PHE A 243 -4.51 -12.52 2.18
C PHE A 243 -5.98 -12.94 2.02
N SER A 244 -6.85 -12.56 2.97
CA SER A 244 -8.29 -12.76 2.87
C SER A 244 -8.90 -11.97 1.71
N LEU A 245 -8.59 -10.66 1.60
CA LEU A 245 -9.06 -9.83 0.48
C LEU A 245 -8.57 -10.35 -0.87
N PHE A 246 -7.32 -10.80 -0.94
CA PHE A 246 -6.78 -11.37 -2.17
C PHE A 246 -7.55 -12.62 -2.62
N ASN A 247 -7.84 -13.55 -1.70
CA ASN A 247 -8.44 -14.85 -2.01
C ASN A 247 -9.97 -14.85 -2.01
N ARG A 248 -10.61 -14.07 -1.14
CA ARG A 248 -12.07 -14.06 -0.95
C ARG A 248 -12.74 -12.75 -1.36
N GLY A 249 -11.96 -11.74 -1.76
CA GLY A 249 -12.49 -10.39 -2.01
C GLY A 249 -13.18 -9.83 -0.75
N MET A 250 -14.28 -9.14 -0.95
CA MET A 250 -15.07 -8.57 0.16
C MET A 250 -15.83 -9.63 1.00
N LYS A 251 -15.83 -10.91 0.59
CA LYS A 251 -16.46 -11.97 1.36
C LYS A 251 -15.71 -12.19 2.67
N GLY A 252 -16.39 -12.02 3.80
CA GLY A 252 -15.77 -12.14 5.12
C GLY A 252 -15.00 -10.89 5.57
N TYR A 253 -14.95 -9.83 4.77
CA TYR A 253 -14.40 -8.54 5.13
C TYR A 253 -15.50 -7.67 5.76
N ASP A 254 -15.32 -7.33 7.02
CA ASP A 254 -16.28 -6.53 7.80
C ASP A 254 -15.52 -5.63 8.77
N PRO A 255 -15.00 -4.49 8.28
CA PRO A 255 -14.21 -3.58 9.11
C PRO A 255 -14.98 -2.97 10.28
N ALA A 256 -16.32 -2.93 10.20
CA ALA A 256 -17.15 -2.40 11.26
C ALA A 256 -17.23 -3.34 12.49
N ASN A 257 -17.35 -4.66 12.24
CA ASN A 257 -17.53 -5.65 13.30
C ASN A 257 -16.30 -6.56 13.52
N LYS A 258 -15.39 -6.59 12.56
CA LYS A 258 -14.12 -7.35 12.62
C LYS A 258 -12.92 -6.43 12.38
N PRO A 259 -12.63 -5.49 13.31
CA PRO A 259 -11.59 -4.48 13.09
C PRO A 259 -10.19 -5.07 12.87
N ASN A 260 -9.90 -6.27 13.39
CA ASN A 260 -8.63 -6.97 13.14
C ASN A 260 -8.50 -7.51 11.70
N PHE A 261 -9.62 -7.51 10.94
CA PHE A 261 -9.70 -7.91 9.53
C PHE A 261 -9.77 -6.71 8.57
N ALA A 262 -9.26 -5.56 8.99
CA ALA A 262 -9.21 -4.35 8.18
C ALA A 262 -7.92 -3.58 8.45
N ALA A 263 -7.60 -2.65 7.56
CA ALA A 263 -6.53 -1.68 7.83
C ALA A 263 -6.86 -0.91 9.13
N PRO A 264 -5.89 -0.70 10.02
CA PRO A 264 -6.15 -0.12 11.36
C PRO A 264 -6.93 1.19 11.34
N TYR A 265 -6.70 2.07 10.35
CA TYR A 265 -7.40 3.37 10.25
C TYR A 265 -8.92 3.23 10.01
N LEU A 266 -9.40 2.06 9.56
CA LEU A 266 -10.82 1.76 9.33
C LEU A 266 -11.55 1.31 10.60
N ALA A 267 -10.81 0.94 11.67
CA ALA A 267 -11.43 0.58 12.92
C ALA A 267 -12.07 1.80 13.59
N LYS A 268 -13.26 1.62 14.20
CA LYS A 268 -14.06 2.72 14.77
C LYS A 268 -13.30 3.58 15.76
N ASP A 269 -12.63 2.95 16.72
CA ASP A 269 -11.88 3.67 17.76
C ASP A 269 -10.71 4.45 17.16
N ASN A 270 -10.00 3.88 16.19
CA ASN A 270 -8.92 4.53 15.49
C ASN A 270 -9.43 5.69 14.60
N TYR A 271 -10.58 5.52 13.95
CA TYR A 271 -11.22 6.59 13.19
C TYR A 271 -11.57 7.79 14.08
N GLU A 272 -12.11 7.56 15.28
CA GLU A 272 -12.39 8.64 16.23
C GLU A 272 -11.10 9.34 16.68
N GLU A 273 -10.01 8.60 16.88
CA GLU A 273 -8.72 9.17 17.24
C GLU A 273 -8.14 10.04 16.12
N LEU A 274 -8.26 9.61 14.86
CA LEU A 274 -7.76 10.35 13.69
C LEU A 274 -8.36 11.76 13.58
N LYS A 275 -9.59 12.01 14.05
CA LYS A 275 -10.23 13.33 14.03
C LYS A 275 -9.38 14.42 14.67
N GLY A 276 -8.62 14.07 15.71
CA GLY A 276 -7.71 15.00 16.40
C GLY A 276 -6.29 15.08 15.82
N LEU A 277 -6.00 14.31 14.76
CA LEU A 277 -4.64 14.14 14.26
C LEU A 277 -4.44 14.59 12.79
N ILE A 278 -5.51 14.67 12.00
CA ILE A 278 -5.41 14.89 10.55
C ILE A 278 -4.70 16.18 10.15
N ASP A 279 -4.73 17.23 10.98
CA ASP A 279 -4.05 18.49 10.73
C ASP A 279 -2.51 18.36 10.73
N ARG A 280 -1.98 17.22 11.16
CA ARG A 280 -0.55 16.89 11.08
C ARG A 280 -0.12 16.40 9.70
N VAL A 281 -1.07 16.11 8.80
CA VAL A 281 -0.80 15.62 7.44
C VAL A 281 -0.76 16.79 6.46
N VAL A 282 0.30 16.85 5.67
CA VAL A 282 0.46 17.79 4.55
C VAL A 282 0.56 16.97 3.28
N VAL A 283 -0.42 17.09 2.40
CA VAL A 283 -0.45 16.37 1.11
C VAL A 283 0.33 17.20 0.07
N CYS A 284 1.26 16.55 -0.62
CA CYS A 284 2.18 17.18 -1.56
C CYS A 284 2.15 16.46 -2.91
N THR A 285 1.74 17.14 -3.98
CA THR A 285 1.79 16.56 -5.33
C THR A 285 3.12 16.96 -5.98
N SER A 286 4.13 16.13 -5.81
CA SER A 286 5.50 16.36 -6.25
C SER A 286 6.31 15.06 -6.27
N THR A 287 7.52 15.09 -6.81
CA THR A 287 8.53 14.05 -6.54
C THR A 287 9.12 14.23 -5.14
N ILE A 288 9.80 13.20 -4.63
CA ILE A 288 10.55 13.31 -3.36
C ILE A 288 11.62 14.39 -3.48
N GLU A 289 12.37 14.44 -4.57
CA GLU A 289 13.47 15.37 -4.80
C GLU A 289 12.99 16.83 -4.90
N GLU A 290 11.79 17.06 -5.40
CA GLU A 290 11.16 18.39 -5.38
C GLU A 290 10.69 18.74 -3.97
N GLN A 291 10.08 17.80 -3.27
CA GLN A 291 9.55 18.04 -1.93
C GLN A 291 10.64 18.30 -0.90
N VAL A 292 11.76 17.57 -0.94
CA VAL A 292 12.86 17.79 0.02
C VAL A 292 13.45 19.19 -0.07
N LYS A 293 13.40 19.87 -1.24
CA LYS A 293 13.86 21.25 -1.39
C LYS A 293 13.02 22.24 -0.54
N GLN A 294 11.82 21.85 -0.14
CA GLN A 294 10.90 22.69 0.65
C GLN A 294 10.92 22.33 2.15
N ILE A 295 11.66 21.28 2.53
CA ILE A 295 11.76 20.82 3.91
C ILE A 295 13.09 21.30 4.52
N PRO A 296 13.09 21.90 5.72
CA PRO A 296 14.34 22.30 6.37
C PRO A 296 15.27 21.12 6.63
N LEU A 297 16.57 21.33 6.51
CA LEU A 297 17.59 20.32 6.77
C LEU A 297 17.45 19.72 8.16
N GLY A 298 17.67 18.41 8.30
CA GLY A 298 17.61 17.70 9.58
C GLY A 298 16.21 17.59 10.19
N THR A 299 15.14 17.85 9.43
CA THR A 299 13.76 17.84 9.93
C THR A 299 13.13 16.46 9.87
N VAL A 300 13.32 15.73 8.78
CA VAL A 300 12.71 14.40 8.60
C VAL A 300 13.44 13.37 9.45
N THR A 301 12.70 12.61 10.23
CA THR A 301 13.26 11.56 11.10
C THR A 301 12.89 10.16 10.62
N LYS A 302 11.80 10.02 9.86
CA LYS A 302 11.33 8.74 9.34
C LYS A 302 10.85 8.91 7.89
N ALA A 303 11.06 7.88 7.04
CA ALA A 303 10.45 7.89 5.73
C ALA A 303 9.93 6.50 5.33
N ASN A 304 8.68 6.47 4.87
CA ASN A 304 8.06 5.35 4.18
C ASN A 304 8.14 5.58 2.68
N LEU A 305 8.91 4.74 1.98
CA LEU A 305 9.12 4.85 0.54
C LEU A 305 8.31 3.83 -0.28
N SER A 306 7.43 3.05 0.38
CA SER A 306 6.57 2.07 -0.32
C SER A 306 7.41 1.09 -1.17
N ASP A 307 7.02 0.85 -2.41
CA ASP A 307 7.77 0.07 -3.40
C ASP A 307 8.25 0.92 -4.60
N ILE A 308 8.50 2.23 -4.38
CA ILE A 308 8.82 3.16 -5.47
C ILE A 308 10.07 2.77 -6.27
N PHE A 309 11.01 2.07 -5.64
CA PHE A 309 12.25 1.67 -6.29
C PHE A 309 12.09 0.55 -7.33
N GLU A 310 10.91 -0.07 -7.40
CA GLU A 310 10.58 -0.98 -8.50
C GLU A 310 10.52 -0.28 -9.87
N TYR A 311 10.29 1.04 -9.88
CA TYR A 311 10.17 1.86 -11.08
C TYR A 311 11.47 2.58 -11.47
N THR A 312 12.55 2.39 -10.71
CA THR A 312 13.75 3.21 -10.83
C THR A 312 14.97 2.40 -11.27
N SER A 313 15.91 3.06 -11.96
CA SER A 313 17.28 2.57 -12.11
C SER A 313 18.02 2.56 -10.77
N GLU A 314 19.20 1.94 -10.71
CA GLU A 314 20.04 1.97 -9.49
C GLU A 314 20.53 3.39 -9.20
N GLU A 315 20.94 4.14 -10.24
CA GLU A 315 21.41 5.52 -10.13
C GLU A 315 20.32 6.41 -9.54
N LEU A 316 19.09 6.24 -10.04
CA LEU A 316 17.96 7.04 -9.59
C LEU A 316 17.55 6.71 -8.15
N CYS A 317 17.55 5.42 -7.76
CA CYS A 317 17.36 5.00 -6.38
C CYS A 317 18.39 5.67 -5.44
N CYS A 318 19.67 5.67 -5.82
CA CYS A 318 20.72 6.35 -5.06
C CYS A 318 20.47 7.85 -4.95
N GLY A 319 20.13 8.53 -6.05
CA GLY A 319 19.83 9.96 -6.07
C GLY A 319 18.65 10.35 -5.19
N ILE A 320 17.56 9.57 -5.21
CA ILE A 320 16.40 9.77 -4.32
C ILE A 320 16.82 9.60 -2.85
N CYS A 321 17.57 8.55 -2.52
CA CYS A 321 18.04 8.31 -1.17
C CYS A 321 18.96 9.41 -0.66
N GLU A 322 19.88 9.90 -1.48
CA GLU A 322 20.80 11.00 -1.14
C GLU A 322 20.05 12.32 -0.95
N SER A 323 19.11 12.61 -1.85
CA SER A 323 18.24 13.81 -1.74
C SER A 323 17.45 13.79 -0.44
N LEU A 324 16.81 12.65 -0.12
CA LEU A 324 16.07 12.48 1.14
C LEU A 324 16.98 12.61 2.36
N ALA A 325 18.16 12.01 2.32
CA ALA A 325 19.13 12.10 3.41
C ALA A 325 19.55 13.54 3.73
N SER A 326 19.54 14.46 2.74
CA SER A 326 19.90 15.85 2.97
C SER A 326 18.97 16.55 3.99
N VAL A 327 17.70 16.18 4.05
CA VAL A 327 16.71 16.74 4.97
C VAL A 327 16.45 15.85 6.19
N MET A 328 17.03 14.66 6.24
CA MET A 328 16.88 13.77 7.38
C MET A 328 17.84 14.13 8.53
N ALA A 329 17.35 13.95 9.76
CA ALA A 329 18.18 13.98 10.95
C ALA A 329 19.11 12.75 11.00
N PRO A 330 20.32 12.83 11.60
CA PRO A 330 21.14 11.66 11.91
C PRO A 330 20.34 10.65 12.77
N GLY A 331 20.50 9.35 12.50
CA GLY A 331 19.71 8.29 13.14
C GLY A 331 18.28 8.17 12.63
N GLY A 332 17.89 9.00 11.67
CA GLY A 332 16.60 8.88 11.00
C GLY A 332 16.49 7.61 10.18
N ARG A 333 15.30 6.98 10.13
CA ARG A 333 15.08 5.70 9.46
C ARG A 333 14.26 5.84 8.18
N ILE A 334 14.63 5.06 7.17
CA ILE A 334 13.80 4.82 5.98
C ILE A 334 13.38 3.37 5.93
N ALA A 335 12.18 3.09 5.41
CA ALA A 335 11.69 1.75 5.15
C ALA A 335 11.04 1.66 3.77
N TYR A 336 11.25 0.53 3.08
CA TYR A 336 10.66 0.26 1.78
C TYR A 336 10.63 -1.24 1.46
N TRP A 337 9.75 -1.61 0.54
CA TRP A 337 9.63 -2.97 0.04
C TRP A 337 10.28 -3.12 -1.32
N GLU A 338 10.77 -4.33 -1.59
CA GLU A 338 11.19 -4.76 -2.91
C GLU A 338 10.30 -5.92 -3.39
N LEU A 339 9.79 -5.81 -4.60
CA LEU A 339 8.96 -6.83 -5.22
C LEU A 339 9.82 -7.82 -6.05
N LEU A 340 10.48 -7.32 -7.08
CA LEU A 340 11.29 -8.09 -8.05
C LEU A 340 12.73 -7.56 -8.13
N ASN A 341 12.88 -6.23 -8.15
CA ASN A 341 14.18 -5.58 -8.22
C ASN A 341 14.87 -5.53 -6.84
N THR A 342 16.20 -5.48 -6.83
CA THR A 342 16.99 -5.19 -5.63
C THR A 342 17.57 -3.79 -5.78
N ARG A 343 17.26 -2.91 -4.82
CA ARG A 343 17.64 -1.49 -4.82
C ARG A 343 18.15 -1.09 -3.43
N PRO A 344 19.39 -1.45 -3.08
CA PRO A 344 19.95 -1.08 -1.77
C PRO A 344 20.13 0.44 -1.67
N ALA A 345 19.76 1.02 -0.54
CA ALA A 345 20.13 2.40 -0.24
C ALA A 345 21.65 2.54 -0.14
N PRO A 346 22.24 3.70 -0.57
CA PRO A 346 23.68 3.86 -0.64
C PRO A 346 24.34 3.73 0.73
N SER A 347 25.29 2.80 0.83
CA SER A 347 26.00 2.52 2.08
C SER A 347 26.92 3.66 2.54
N SER A 348 27.22 4.63 1.68
CA SER A 348 27.90 5.87 2.06
C SER A 348 27.07 6.74 3.01
N VAL A 349 25.74 6.67 2.90
CA VAL A 349 24.79 7.56 3.61
C VAL A 349 23.99 6.79 4.66
N PHE A 350 23.63 5.55 4.39
CA PHE A 350 22.76 4.74 5.21
C PHE A 350 23.44 3.49 5.76
N HIS A 351 23.01 3.07 6.94
CA HIS A 351 23.32 1.79 7.54
C HIS A 351 22.13 0.85 7.40
N TYR A 352 22.32 -0.37 6.88
CA TYR A 352 21.26 -1.38 6.73
C TYR A 352 21.05 -2.16 8.03
N HIS A 353 19.83 -2.19 8.51
CA HIS A 353 19.39 -2.99 9.66
C HIS A 353 19.01 -4.41 9.21
N GLU A 354 19.99 -5.21 8.77
CA GLU A 354 19.76 -6.52 8.15
C GLU A 354 18.93 -7.46 9.02
N LYS A 355 19.27 -7.60 10.31
CA LYS A 355 18.54 -8.48 11.23
C LYS A 355 17.09 -8.05 11.39
N LEU A 356 16.84 -6.77 11.68
CA LEU A 356 15.52 -6.22 11.83
C LEU A 356 14.69 -6.38 10.56
N SER A 357 15.26 -6.09 9.39
CA SER A 357 14.60 -6.22 8.10
C SER A 357 14.14 -7.65 7.84
N LYS A 358 15.01 -8.63 8.09
CA LYS A 358 14.68 -10.07 7.91
C LYS A 358 13.62 -10.56 8.90
N GLU A 359 13.71 -10.16 10.17
CA GLU A 359 12.75 -10.52 11.20
C GLU A 359 11.36 -9.97 10.87
N LEU A 360 11.26 -8.69 10.50
CA LEU A 360 9.99 -8.08 10.12
C LEU A 360 9.42 -8.65 8.83
N HIS A 361 10.26 -8.89 7.83
CA HIS A 361 9.79 -9.49 6.57
C HIS A 361 9.27 -10.93 6.76
N ALA A 362 9.82 -11.68 7.70
CA ALA A 362 9.32 -13.03 8.00
C ALA A 362 7.89 -13.02 8.59
N GLU A 363 7.44 -11.89 9.10
CA GLU A 363 6.09 -11.68 9.64
C GLU A 363 5.16 -10.95 8.65
N ASP A 364 5.65 -10.57 7.45
CA ASP A 364 4.88 -9.80 6.47
C ASP A 364 3.66 -10.59 6.00
N ARG A 365 2.48 -10.02 6.23
CA ARG A 365 1.19 -10.60 5.85
C ARG A 365 0.89 -10.48 4.35
N VAL A 366 1.71 -9.72 3.62
CA VAL A 366 1.56 -9.50 2.17
C VAL A 366 2.59 -10.30 1.39
N PHE A 367 2.15 -11.23 0.57
CA PHE A 367 3.04 -12.17 -0.14
C PHE A 367 3.77 -11.57 -1.35
N TYR A 368 3.42 -10.37 -1.80
CA TYR A 368 3.99 -9.82 -3.04
C TYR A 368 5.50 -9.58 -2.94
N TYR A 369 5.97 -9.13 -1.79
CA TYR A 369 7.32 -8.60 -1.66
C TYR A 369 8.35 -9.68 -1.34
N LYS A 370 9.57 -9.52 -1.90
CA LYS A 370 10.71 -10.41 -1.62
C LYS A 370 11.50 -9.97 -0.40
N SER A 371 11.39 -8.69 -0.02
CA SER A 371 12.05 -8.12 1.14
C SER A 371 11.33 -6.88 1.66
N PHE A 372 11.48 -6.65 2.95
CA PHE A 372 11.22 -5.40 3.62
C PHE A 372 12.54 -4.88 4.16
N ASN A 373 12.90 -3.64 3.85
CA ASN A 373 14.21 -3.10 4.09
C ASN A 373 14.15 -1.88 5.01
N VAL A 374 14.90 -1.90 6.09
CA VAL A 374 15.05 -0.79 7.04
C VAL A 374 16.49 -0.31 7.02
N TYR A 375 16.66 1.00 6.82
CA TYR A 375 17.94 1.66 6.85
C TYR A 375 17.92 2.85 7.80
N GLU A 376 19.07 3.21 8.37
CA GLU A 376 19.25 4.33 9.28
C GLU A 376 20.30 5.28 8.72
N LYS A 377 20.00 6.59 8.70
CA LYS A 377 20.94 7.62 8.28
C LYS A 377 22.11 7.68 9.23
N LYS A 378 23.32 7.66 8.69
CA LYS A 378 24.59 7.82 9.40
C LYS A 378 24.76 9.22 9.99
#